data_bf5a029b64a6dc0cf2e1b878e823df18
#
_entry.id   bf5a029b64a6dc0cf2e1b878e823df18
#
_cell.length_a   1.000
_cell.length_b   1.000
_cell.length_c   1.000
_cell.angle_alpha   90.00
_cell.angle_beta   90.00
_cell.angle_gamma   90.00
#
_symmetry.space_group_name_H-M   'P 1'
#
loop_
_entity.id
_entity.type
_entity.pdbx_description
1 polymer ?
#
loop_
_entity_poly.entity_id
_entity_poly.type
_entity_poly.pdbx_seq_one_letter_code
_entity_poly.pdbx_strand_id
1 'polypeptide(L)'
;LLNEALGTDRVLGLYMDNGFMRQGESEQIMQLYRDLEYTNVEARDFSKEFLEALTGLTDPQQKRHQVGAVFIWMRERFLQELQLNSEEWVLGQGTLYPDIIESGGSEHANVIKSHHNRVDEVMELLEAGQLVEPLKDLYKDEVRELGRLLGLPDSIVWRHPFPGPGLSVNVLCSEGRNDLGTDSRLEQRVLEALPENSCSASVLPVRSVGVQGDQRTYTPPAVLWETPKDWNWLE
;
A
#
# COMPACT_ATOMS: atom_id res chain seq x y z
N LEU A 1 6.60 -7.22 17.20
CA LEU A 1 5.65 -7.01 18.28
C LEU A 1 4.90 -8.30 18.65
N LEU A 2 4.13 -8.92 17.71
CA LEU A 2 3.34 -10.13 18.02
C LEU A 2 4.24 -11.29 18.44
N ASN A 3 5.36 -11.53 17.79
CA ASN A 3 6.32 -12.57 18.19
C ASN A 3 6.85 -12.35 19.62
N GLU A 4 7.17 -11.10 19.98
CA GLU A 4 7.63 -10.74 21.32
C GLU A 4 6.54 -10.92 22.38
N ALA A 5 5.30 -10.59 22.01
CA ALA A 5 4.19 -10.63 22.95
C ALA A 5 3.62 -12.04 23.15
N LEU A 6 3.61 -12.87 22.09
CA LEU A 6 2.89 -14.16 22.07
C LEU A 6 3.81 -15.37 21.91
N GLY A 7 5.05 -15.15 21.50
CA GLY A 7 5.97 -16.21 21.08
C GLY A 7 5.75 -16.66 19.64
N THR A 8 6.80 -17.21 19.03
CA THR A 8 6.80 -17.64 17.63
C THR A 8 5.85 -18.79 17.35
N ASP A 9 5.55 -19.62 18.35
CA ASP A 9 4.67 -20.78 18.22
C ASP A 9 3.20 -20.39 18.02
N ARG A 10 2.84 -19.15 18.37
CA ARG A 10 1.46 -18.64 18.31
C ARG A 10 1.26 -17.61 17.21
N VAL A 11 2.28 -17.32 16.46
CA VAL A 11 2.25 -16.34 15.37
C VAL A 11 2.67 -17.01 14.07
N LEU A 12 1.89 -16.86 13.03
CA LEU A 12 2.22 -17.29 11.69
C LEU A 12 2.25 -16.05 10.79
N GLY A 13 3.42 -15.74 10.23
CA GLY A 13 3.59 -14.67 9.26
C GLY A 13 3.39 -15.21 7.85
N LEU A 14 2.54 -14.56 7.06
CA LEU A 14 2.41 -14.83 5.64
C LEU A 14 2.87 -13.61 4.84
N TYR A 15 3.97 -13.75 4.12
CA TYR A 15 4.38 -12.77 3.12
C TYR A 15 3.77 -13.15 1.77
N MET A 16 2.90 -12.31 1.26
CA MET A 16 2.26 -12.49 -0.04
C MET A 16 2.96 -11.61 -1.09
N ASP A 17 3.66 -12.24 -2.03
CA ASP A 17 4.13 -11.55 -3.21
C ASP A 17 2.95 -11.40 -4.19
N ASN A 18 2.53 -10.17 -4.40
CA ASN A 18 1.41 -9.84 -5.27
C ASN A 18 1.84 -9.53 -6.73
N GLY A 19 3.12 -9.69 -7.06
CA GLY A 19 3.67 -9.38 -8.38
C GLY A 19 3.85 -7.88 -8.68
N PHE A 20 3.53 -7.00 -7.73
CA PHE A 20 3.63 -5.55 -7.87
C PHE A 20 4.64 -4.93 -6.88
N MET A 21 5.50 -5.76 -6.31
CA MET A 21 6.56 -5.32 -5.43
C MET A 21 7.68 -4.63 -6.22
N ARG A 22 8.55 -3.87 -5.53
CA ARG A 22 9.77 -3.35 -6.16
C ARG A 22 10.68 -4.51 -6.56
N GLN A 23 11.52 -4.28 -7.58
CA GLN A 23 12.49 -5.28 -8.01
C GLN A 23 13.37 -5.76 -6.83
N GLY A 24 13.41 -7.08 -6.61
CA GLY A 24 14.18 -7.71 -5.54
C GLY A 24 13.67 -7.44 -4.12
N GLU A 25 12.52 -6.79 -3.94
CA GLU A 25 12.01 -6.46 -2.59
C GLU A 25 11.58 -7.70 -1.83
N SER A 26 10.95 -8.67 -2.48
CA SER A 26 10.50 -9.92 -1.85
C SER A 26 11.68 -10.70 -1.28
N GLU A 27 12.76 -10.83 -2.04
CA GLU A 27 13.99 -11.50 -1.60
C GLU A 27 14.65 -10.75 -0.43
N GLN A 28 14.70 -9.42 -0.50
CA GLN A 28 15.27 -8.59 0.57
C GLN A 28 14.48 -8.72 1.88
N ILE A 29 13.15 -8.72 1.81
CA ILE A 29 12.29 -8.89 2.98
C ILE A 29 12.47 -10.28 3.59
N MET A 30 12.50 -11.32 2.77
CA MET A 30 12.68 -12.68 3.26
C MET A 30 14.09 -12.90 3.84
N GLN A 31 15.10 -12.24 3.27
CA GLN A 31 16.45 -12.27 3.87
C GLN A 31 16.46 -11.59 5.24
N LEU A 32 15.82 -10.43 5.36
CA LEU A 32 15.69 -9.74 6.63
C LEU A 32 15.01 -10.59 7.71
N TYR A 33 13.91 -11.29 7.38
CA TYR A 33 13.25 -12.17 8.36
C TYR A 33 14.17 -13.30 8.80
N ARG A 34 14.99 -13.85 7.91
CA ARG A 34 16.03 -14.82 8.28
C ARG A 34 17.08 -14.23 9.22
N ASP A 35 17.56 -13.02 8.92
CA ASP A 35 18.58 -12.32 9.73
C ASP A 35 18.05 -11.96 11.13
N LEU A 36 16.74 -11.73 11.26
CA LEU A 36 16.05 -11.51 12.53
C LEU A 36 15.58 -12.81 13.21
N GLU A 37 15.96 -13.96 12.66
CA GLU A 37 15.61 -15.30 13.17
C GLU A 37 14.09 -15.55 13.26
N TYR A 38 13.27 -14.85 12.43
CA TYR A 38 11.83 -15.11 12.33
C TYR A 38 11.56 -16.32 11.45
N THR A 39 11.55 -17.50 12.07
CA THR A 39 11.36 -18.79 11.38
C THR A 39 9.89 -19.09 11.06
N ASN A 40 8.97 -18.34 11.64
CA ASN A 40 7.51 -18.50 11.53
C ASN A 40 6.89 -17.61 10.43
N VAL A 41 7.68 -17.25 9.41
CA VAL A 41 7.20 -16.47 8.25
C VAL A 41 7.33 -17.32 7.00
N GLU A 42 6.21 -17.49 6.29
CA GLU A 42 6.17 -18.14 4.99
C GLU A 42 5.96 -17.13 3.88
N ALA A 43 6.70 -17.30 2.77
CA ALA A 43 6.48 -16.52 1.55
C ALA A 43 5.68 -17.35 0.54
N ARG A 44 4.71 -16.71 -0.08
CA ARG A 44 3.91 -17.28 -1.18
C ARG A 44 3.85 -16.29 -2.33
N ASP A 45 4.04 -16.80 -3.54
CA ASP A 45 3.83 -16.05 -4.77
C ASP A 45 2.37 -16.21 -5.21
N PHE A 46 1.63 -15.12 -5.16
CA PHE A 46 0.25 -14.98 -5.63
C PHE A 46 0.15 -13.99 -6.79
N SER A 47 1.26 -13.69 -7.46
CA SER A 47 1.32 -12.72 -8.55
C SER A 47 0.28 -12.99 -9.64
N LYS A 48 0.05 -14.27 -9.96
CA LYS A 48 -0.93 -14.67 -10.97
C LYS A 48 -2.35 -14.28 -10.57
N GLU A 49 -2.75 -14.59 -9.34
CA GLU A 49 -4.08 -14.31 -8.82
C GLU A 49 -4.36 -12.81 -8.78
N PHE A 50 -3.38 -12.01 -8.33
CA PHE A 50 -3.50 -10.55 -8.33
C PHE A 50 -3.56 -9.96 -9.73
N LEU A 51 -2.73 -10.43 -10.67
CA LEU A 51 -2.75 -9.97 -12.06
C LEU A 51 -4.08 -10.30 -12.74
N GLU A 52 -4.59 -11.51 -12.56
CA GLU A 52 -5.88 -11.93 -13.11
C GLU A 52 -7.03 -11.07 -12.56
N ALA A 53 -7.04 -10.84 -11.24
CA ALA A 53 -8.08 -10.07 -10.56
C ALA A 53 -8.08 -8.58 -10.96
N LEU A 54 -6.95 -8.03 -11.37
CA LEU A 54 -6.81 -6.64 -11.80
C LEU A 54 -6.99 -6.44 -13.31
N THR A 55 -7.15 -7.51 -14.07
CA THR A 55 -7.29 -7.43 -15.52
C THR A 55 -8.49 -6.58 -15.91
N GLY A 56 -8.26 -5.55 -16.73
CA GLY A 56 -9.28 -4.62 -17.22
C GLY A 56 -9.68 -3.51 -16.24
N LEU A 57 -9.13 -3.49 -15.01
CA LEU A 57 -9.39 -2.41 -14.06
C LEU A 57 -8.48 -1.21 -14.34
N THR A 58 -9.08 -0.05 -14.59
CA THR A 58 -8.36 1.22 -14.82
C THR A 58 -8.47 2.17 -13.63
N ASP A 59 -9.59 2.15 -12.94
CA ASP A 59 -9.86 3.02 -11.80
C ASP A 59 -9.03 2.65 -10.57
N PRO A 60 -8.27 3.60 -9.97
CA PRO A 60 -7.40 3.31 -8.82
C PRO A 60 -8.14 2.82 -7.57
N GLN A 61 -9.40 3.22 -7.37
CA GLN A 61 -10.18 2.79 -6.21
C GLN A 61 -10.65 1.35 -6.38
N GLN A 62 -11.14 1.00 -7.58
CA GLN A 62 -11.49 -0.38 -7.91
C GLN A 62 -10.27 -1.30 -7.76
N LYS A 63 -9.09 -0.87 -8.22
CA LYS A 63 -7.84 -1.63 -8.03
C LYS A 63 -7.54 -1.85 -6.55
N ARG A 64 -7.62 -0.81 -5.70
CA ARG A 64 -7.38 -0.94 -4.26
C ARG A 64 -8.34 -1.90 -3.59
N HIS A 65 -9.62 -1.76 -3.89
CA HIS A 65 -10.66 -2.65 -3.35
C HIS A 65 -10.41 -4.09 -3.77
N GLN A 66 -10.18 -4.33 -5.06
CA GLN A 66 -9.92 -5.67 -5.58
C GLN A 66 -8.66 -6.30 -4.99
N VAL A 67 -7.58 -5.52 -4.84
CA VAL A 67 -6.36 -6.01 -4.17
C VAL A 67 -6.64 -6.41 -2.72
N GLY A 68 -7.41 -5.60 -1.98
CA GLY A 68 -7.81 -5.94 -0.61
C GLY A 68 -8.59 -7.25 -0.53
N ALA A 69 -9.58 -7.44 -1.38
CA ALA A 69 -10.37 -8.67 -1.45
C ALA A 69 -9.50 -9.90 -1.77
N VAL A 70 -8.57 -9.77 -2.74
CA VAL A 70 -7.64 -10.86 -3.08
C VAL A 70 -6.73 -11.22 -1.90
N PHE A 71 -6.24 -10.25 -1.13
CA PHE A 71 -5.44 -10.54 0.07
C PHE A 71 -6.21 -11.41 1.07
N ILE A 72 -7.48 -11.10 1.34
CA ILE A 72 -8.32 -11.88 2.25
C ILE A 72 -8.58 -13.27 1.69
N TRP A 73 -8.94 -13.39 0.41
CA TRP A 73 -9.15 -14.68 -0.24
C TRP A 73 -7.89 -15.57 -0.22
N MET A 74 -6.71 -15.00 -0.48
CA MET A 74 -5.45 -15.76 -0.42
C MET A 74 -5.10 -16.17 1.01
N ARG A 75 -5.43 -15.35 2.01
CA ARG A 75 -5.30 -15.74 3.42
C ARG A 75 -6.13 -16.98 3.72
N GLU A 76 -7.41 -16.98 3.35
CA GLU A 76 -8.30 -18.12 3.59
C GLU A 76 -7.79 -19.40 2.90
N ARG A 77 -7.38 -19.28 1.64
CA ARG A 77 -6.77 -20.37 0.90
C ARG A 77 -5.51 -20.92 1.59
N PHE A 78 -4.65 -20.04 2.09
CA PHE A 78 -3.44 -20.42 2.80
C PHE A 78 -3.74 -21.16 4.11
N LEU A 79 -4.72 -20.71 4.90
CA LEU A 79 -5.16 -21.41 6.09
C LEU A 79 -5.72 -22.80 5.76
N GLN A 80 -6.48 -22.93 4.69
CA GLN A 80 -7.00 -24.22 4.22
C GLN A 80 -5.88 -25.18 3.79
N GLU A 81 -4.89 -24.70 3.04
CA GLU A 81 -3.73 -25.48 2.62
C GLU A 81 -2.94 -26.03 3.81
N LEU A 82 -2.84 -25.26 4.89
CA LEU A 82 -2.21 -25.68 6.14
C LEU A 82 -3.16 -26.48 7.07
N GLN A 83 -4.40 -26.70 6.67
CA GLN A 83 -5.45 -27.35 7.47
C GLN A 83 -5.70 -26.64 8.82
N LEU A 84 -5.53 -25.32 8.86
CA LEU A 84 -5.79 -24.49 10.02
C LEU A 84 -7.26 -24.08 10.05
N ASN A 85 -7.85 -24.13 11.24
CA ASN A 85 -9.23 -23.66 11.43
C ASN A 85 -9.27 -22.14 11.49
N SER A 86 -9.94 -21.50 10.52
CA SER A 86 -10.05 -20.03 10.48
C SER A 86 -10.72 -19.41 11.71
N GLU A 87 -11.56 -20.17 12.44
CA GLU A 87 -12.19 -19.71 13.68
C GLU A 87 -11.21 -19.66 14.88
N GLU A 88 -10.11 -20.40 14.80
CA GLU A 88 -9.06 -20.42 15.84
C GLU A 88 -7.94 -19.43 15.59
N TRP A 89 -7.88 -18.85 14.38
CA TRP A 89 -6.83 -17.92 13.95
C TRP A 89 -7.37 -16.51 13.79
N VAL A 90 -6.70 -15.57 14.45
CA VAL A 90 -7.01 -14.14 14.39
C VAL A 90 -6.06 -13.48 13.40
N LEU A 91 -6.59 -12.66 12.49
CA LEU A 91 -5.77 -11.84 11.58
C LEU A 91 -5.13 -10.69 12.37
N GLY A 92 -3.80 -10.61 12.33
CA GLY A 92 -3.05 -9.44 12.82
C GLY A 92 -2.86 -8.42 11.71
N GLN A 93 -3.27 -7.19 11.92
CA GLN A 93 -3.14 -6.11 10.95
C GLN A 93 -2.42 -4.90 11.55
N GLY A 94 -1.53 -4.27 10.78
CA GLY A 94 -0.72 -3.12 11.18
C GLY A 94 -1.41 -1.77 10.92
N THR A 95 -2.70 -1.68 11.15
CA THR A 95 -3.47 -0.43 11.05
C THR A 95 -2.96 0.58 12.08
N LEU A 96 -2.78 1.83 11.68
CA LEU A 96 -2.36 2.94 12.53
C LEU A 96 -3.53 3.86 12.86
N TYR A 97 -3.36 4.70 13.88
CA TYR A 97 -4.38 5.66 14.30
C TYR A 97 -4.84 6.60 13.16
N PRO A 98 -3.95 7.18 12.32
CA PRO A 98 -4.37 7.97 11.16
C PRO A 98 -5.23 7.20 10.16
N ASP A 99 -4.95 5.89 9.95
CA ASP A 99 -5.74 5.06 9.03
C ASP A 99 -7.20 4.94 9.49
N ILE A 100 -7.42 4.88 10.81
CA ILE A 100 -8.77 4.81 11.40
C ILE A 100 -9.51 6.11 11.20
N ILE A 101 -8.88 7.26 11.51
CA ILE A 101 -9.51 8.57 11.36
C ILE A 101 -9.87 8.83 9.88
N GLU A 102 -8.94 8.59 8.98
CA GLU A 102 -9.12 8.81 7.55
C GLU A 102 -10.19 7.89 6.93
N SER A 103 -10.46 6.74 7.54
CA SER A 103 -11.49 5.79 7.11
C SER A 103 -12.90 6.10 7.66
N GLY A 104 -13.07 7.20 8.38
CA GLY A 104 -14.37 7.59 8.94
C GLY A 104 -14.73 6.87 10.25
N GLY A 105 -13.75 6.32 10.96
CA GLY A 105 -13.93 5.63 12.25
C GLY A 105 -14.27 6.54 13.44
N SER A 106 -14.50 7.84 13.22
CA SER A 106 -15.02 8.76 14.25
C SER A 106 -16.34 9.38 13.79
N GLU A 107 -17.27 9.64 14.71
CA GLU A 107 -18.61 10.19 14.43
C GLU A 107 -18.61 11.54 13.66
N HIS A 108 -17.46 12.17 13.48
CA HIS A 108 -17.30 13.49 12.87
C HIS A 108 -16.31 13.53 11.69
N ALA A 109 -15.73 12.41 11.28
CA ALA A 109 -14.79 12.38 10.14
C ALA A 109 -15.53 12.07 8.84
N ASN A 110 -15.41 12.97 7.84
CA ASN A 110 -15.74 12.62 6.47
C ASN A 110 -14.76 11.55 5.99
N VAL A 111 -15.26 10.53 5.29
CA VAL A 111 -14.43 9.48 4.66
C VAL A 111 -13.52 10.13 3.61
N ILE A 112 -12.30 10.46 4.01
CA ILE A 112 -11.32 11.13 3.13
C ILE A 112 -10.62 10.13 2.24
N LYS A 113 -10.37 8.92 2.76
CA LYS A 113 -9.71 7.83 2.02
C LYS A 113 -10.37 6.49 2.30
N SER A 114 -10.58 5.69 1.25
CA SER A 114 -10.83 4.25 1.39
C SER A 114 -9.47 3.56 1.50
N HIS A 115 -9.13 3.05 2.68
CA HIS A 115 -7.90 2.30 2.88
C HIS A 115 -8.11 0.82 2.52
N HIS A 116 -7.09 0.20 1.93
CA HIS A 116 -7.07 -1.24 1.66
C HIS A 116 -7.16 -2.09 2.96
N ASN A 117 -6.88 -1.48 4.11
CA ASN A 117 -7.00 -2.13 5.42
C ASN A 117 -8.43 -2.17 5.97
N ARG A 118 -9.41 -1.58 5.27
CA ARG A 118 -10.82 -1.54 5.69
C ARG A 118 -11.75 -1.77 4.52
N VAL A 119 -11.48 -2.83 3.77
CA VAL A 119 -12.42 -3.42 2.82
C VAL A 119 -13.52 -4.16 3.57
N ASP A 120 -14.64 -4.42 2.94
CA ASP A 120 -15.82 -4.99 3.58
C ASP A 120 -15.48 -6.32 4.28
N GLU A 121 -14.67 -7.16 3.69
CA GLU A 121 -14.21 -8.45 4.24
C GLU A 121 -13.39 -8.29 5.54
N VAL A 122 -12.58 -7.23 5.64
CA VAL A 122 -11.82 -6.92 6.87
C VAL A 122 -12.75 -6.43 7.97
N MET A 123 -13.79 -5.67 7.62
CA MET A 123 -14.80 -5.22 8.58
C MET A 123 -15.61 -6.38 9.14
N GLU A 124 -15.96 -7.36 8.32
CA GLU A 124 -16.60 -8.59 8.78
C GLU A 124 -15.74 -9.37 9.79
N LEU A 125 -14.42 -9.48 9.55
CA LEU A 125 -13.49 -10.10 10.50
C LEU A 125 -13.40 -9.33 11.82
N LEU A 126 -13.44 -7.99 11.75
CA LEU A 126 -13.42 -7.15 12.96
C LEU A 126 -14.68 -7.35 13.78
N GLU A 127 -15.85 -7.36 13.17
CA GLU A 127 -17.15 -7.60 13.82
C GLU A 127 -17.24 -9.01 14.42
N ALA A 128 -16.65 -9.99 13.77
CA ALA A 128 -16.56 -11.37 14.25
C ALA A 128 -15.51 -11.56 15.36
N GLY A 129 -14.73 -10.53 15.71
CA GLY A 129 -13.63 -10.65 16.70
C GLY A 129 -12.42 -11.44 16.17
N GLN A 130 -12.32 -11.62 14.86
CA GLN A 130 -11.24 -12.34 14.18
C GLN A 130 -10.15 -11.44 13.62
N LEU A 131 -10.10 -10.19 14.07
CA LEU A 131 -9.08 -9.20 13.71
C LEU A 131 -8.48 -8.56 14.96
N VAL A 132 -7.15 -8.43 14.99
CA VAL A 132 -6.42 -7.66 16.02
C VAL A 132 -5.55 -6.60 15.36
N GLU A 133 -5.65 -5.36 15.85
CA GLU A 133 -4.92 -4.20 15.34
C GLU A 133 -4.05 -3.62 16.49
N PRO A 134 -2.88 -4.20 16.77
CA PRO A 134 -2.09 -3.86 17.95
C PRO A 134 -1.43 -2.46 17.89
N LEU A 135 -1.45 -1.80 16.73
CA LEU A 135 -0.85 -0.48 16.51
C LEU A 135 -1.91 0.62 16.29
N LYS A 136 -3.19 0.30 16.42
CA LYS A 136 -4.31 1.18 16.05
C LYS A 136 -4.38 2.50 16.78
N ASP A 137 -3.78 2.60 17.95
CA ASP A 137 -3.78 3.79 18.79
C ASP A 137 -2.48 4.60 18.68
N LEU A 138 -1.56 4.20 17.75
CA LEU A 138 -0.25 4.80 17.59
C LEU A 138 -0.13 5.59 16.27
N TYR A 139 0.63 6.68 16.34
CA TYR A 139 1.08 7.41 15.16
C TYR A 139 2.33 6.74 14.55
N LYS A 140 2.66 7.11 13.33
CA LYS A 140 3.76 6.47 12.58
C LYS A 140 5.14 6.66 13.21
N ASP A 141 5.39 7.80 13.83
CA ASP A 141 6.62 8.09 14.56
C ASP A 141 6.72 7.26 15.84
N GLU A 142 5.62 7.08 16.57
CA GLU A 142 5.55 6.20 17.75
C GLU A 142 5.79 4.73 17.37
N VAL A 143 5.23 4.28 16.23
CA VAL A 143 5.49 2.92 15.71
C VAL A 143 6.95 2.74 15.32
N ARG A 144 7.61 3.75 14.78
CA ARG A 144 9.06 3.71 14.49
C ARG A 144 9.87 3.59 15.78
N GLU A 145 9.52 4.36 16.81
CA GLU A 145 10.20 4.27 18.09
C GLU A 145 9.98 2.89 18.73
N LEU A 146 8.76 2.36 18.68
CA LEU A 146 8.47 0.99 19.12
C LEU A 146 9.32 -0.04 18.34
N GLY A 147 9.47 0.13 17.04
CA GLY A 147 10.32 -0.73 16.21
C GLY A 147 11.78 -0.72 16.66
N ARG A 148 12.32 0.45 17.00
CA ARG A 148 13.69 0.58 17.54
C ARG A 148 13.83 -0.08 18.92
N LEU A 149 12.86 0.09 19.79
CA LEU A 149 12.84 -0.55 21.10
C LEU A 149 12.78 -2.08 21.00
N LEU A 150 12.14 -2.61 19.95
CA LEU A 150 12.11 -4.04 19.63
C LEU A 150 13.34 -4.54 18.88
N GLY A 151 14.36 -3.69 18.68
CA GLY A 151 15.62 -4.07 18.05
C GLY A 151 15.59 -4.16 16.52
N LEU A 152 14.57 -3.61 15.86
CA LEU A 152 14.55 -3.57 14.41
C LEU A 152 15.65 -2.64 13.87
N PRO A 153 16.37 -3.02 12.80
CA PRO A 153 17.42 -2.19 12.23
C PRO A 153 16.86 -0.92 11.61
N ASP A 154 17.63 0.16 11.63
CA ASP A 154 17.24 1.48 11.11
C ASP A 154 16.85 1.41 9.62
N SER A 155 17.43 0.53 8.83
CA SER A 155 17.06 0.30 7.42
C SER A 155 15.59 -0.12 7.25
N ILE A 156 14.98 -0.72 8.25
CA ILE A 156 13.57 -1.10 8.28
C ILE A 156 12.72 0.01 8.87
N VAL A 157 13.11 0.53 10.03
CA VAL A 157 12.37 1.58 10.75
C VAL A 157 12.20 2.83 9.86
N TRP A 158 13.22 3.20 9.11
CA TRP A 158 13.24 4.36 8.23
C TRP A 158 13.00 4.04 6.75
N ARG A 159 12.60 2.79 6.44
CA ARG A 159 12.28 2.41 5.07
C ARG A 159 11.25 3.37 4.45
N HIS A 160 11.51 3.78 3.21
CA HIS A 160 10.57 4.61 2.48
C HIS A 160 9.24 3.87 2.32
N PRO A 161 8.09 4.51 2.65
CA PRO A 161 6.79 3.89 2.52
C PRO A 161 6.54 3.35 1.11
N PHE A 162 5.96 2.16 1.06
CA PHE A 162 5.50 1.55 -0.17
C PHE A 162 4.09 0.99 0.07
N PRO A 163 3.11 1.27 -0.80
CA PRO A 163 1.74 0.86 -0.57
C PRO A 163 1.60 -0.67 -0.62
N GLY A 164 0.70 -1.24 0.19
CA GLY A 164 0.38 -2.67 0.16
C GLY A 164 -0.02 -3.19 -1.23
N PRO A 165 -0.83 -2.45 -2.02
CA PRO A 165 -1.13 -2.81 -3.40
C PRO A 165 0.07 -2.76 -4.36
N GLY A 166 1.24 -2.31 -3.92
CA GLY A 166 2.44 -2.21 -4.73
C GLY A 166 2.29 -1.23 -5.90
N LEU A 167 2.97 -1.54 -7.00
CA LEU A 167 2.93 -0.72 -8.22
C LEU A 167 1.56 -0.70 -8.89
N SER A 168 0.65 -1.62 -8.58
CA SER A 168 -0.66 -1.72 -9.23
C SER A 168 -1.48 -0.43 -9.17
N VAL A 169 -1.37 0.32 -8.07
CA VAL A 169 -2.06 1.61 -7.88
C VAL A 169 -1.25 2.80 -8.37
N ASN A 170 0.04 2.64 -8.57
CA ASN A 170 0.92 3.67 -9.13
C ASN A 170 0.92 3.67 -10.66
N VAL A 171 0.54 2.55 -11.29
CA VAL A 171 0.37 2.49 -12.74
C VAL A 171 -0.91 3.21 -13.12
N LEU A 172 -0.76 4.36 -13.78
CA LEU A 172 -1.87 5.12 -14.34
C LEU A 172 -2.37 4.44 -15.59
N CYS A 173 -3.68 4.18 -15.67
CA CYS A 173 -4.33 3.56 -16.80
C CYS A 173 -5.28 4.54 -17.46
N SER A 174 -5.40 4.46 -18.80
CA SER A 174 -6.43 5.15 -19.56
C SER A 174 -7.18 4.15 -20.44
N GLU A 175 -8.39 4.46 -20.82
CA GLU A 175 -9.20 3.65 -21.76
C GLU A 175 -8.73 3.79 -23.22
N GLY A 176 -7.54 4.35 -23.44
CA GLY A 176 -6.98 4.57 -24.77
C GLY A 176 -7.61 5.73 -25.55
N ARG A 177 -8.55 6.44 -24.94
CA ARG A 177 -9.08 7.69 -25.47
C ARG A 177 -8.21 8.83 -24.97
N ASN A 178 -7.48 9.49 -25.89
CA ASN A 178 -6.81 10.76 -25.59
C ASN A 178 -7.84 11.89 -25.43
N ASP A 179 -8.82 11.72 -24.54
CA ASP A 179 -9.85 12.72 -24.25
C ASP A 179 -9.28 13.99 -23.60
N LEU A 180 -8.06 13.87 -23.09
CA LEU A 180 -7.29 14.98 -22.57
C LEU A 180 -6.10 15.16 -23.55
N GLY A 181 -6.29 15.91 -24.61
CA GLY A 181 -5.15 16.35 -25.44
C GLY A 181 -4.08 16.97 -24.55
N THR A 182 -2.81 16.95 -24.96
CA THR A 182 -1.74 17.68 -24.28
C THR A 182 -2.18 19.15 -24.17
N ASP A 183 -2.53 19.60 -22.95
CA ASP A 183 -2.91 20.97 -22.71
C ASP A 183 -1.64 21.80 -22.46
N SER A 184 -1.07 22.31 -23.55
CA SER A 184 0.14 23.16 -23.50
C SER A 184 -0.05 24.40 -22.61
N ARG A 185 -1.28 24.88 -22.41
CA ARG A 185 -1.56 26.00 -21.50
C ARG A 185 -1.41 25.56 -20.04
N LEU A 186 -1.79 24.34 -19.72
CA LEU A 186 -1.64 23.81 -18.37
C LEU A 186 -0.17 23.54 -18.05
N GLU A 187 0.59 23.01 -19.01
CA GLU A 187 2.06 22.86 -18.87
C GLU A 187 2.75 24.20 -18.64
N GLN A 188 2.39 25.21 -19.43
CA GLN A 188 2.96 26.55 -19.26
C GLN A 188 2.62 27.12 -17.87
N ARG A 189 1.40 27.00 -17.39
CA ARG A 189 0.99 27.44 -16.04
C ARG A 189 1.74 26.70 -14.94
N VAL A 190 2.03 25.42 -15.11
CA VAL A 190 2.84 24.64 -14.16
C VAL A 190 4.26 25.19 -14.14
N LEU A 191 4.87 25.45 -15.31
CA LEU A 191 6.21 26.00 -15.41
C LEU A 191 6.31 27.41 -14.82
N GLU A 192 5.30 28.26 -15.06
CA GLU A 192 5.23 29.63 -14.49
C GLU A 192 5.12 29.64 -12.95
N ALA A 193 4.59 28.58 -12.36
CA ALA A 193 4.47 28.42 -10.91
C ALA A 193 5.76 27.91 -10.23
N LEU A 194 6.74 27.47 -11.01
CA LEU A 194 8.01 26.94 -10.52
C LEU A 194 9.09 28.01 -10.49
N PRO A 195 10.09 27.86 -9.59
CA PRO A 195 11.26 28.76 -9.62
C PRO A 195 11.95 28.73 -10.99
N GLU A 196 12.37 29.87 -11.49
CA GLU A 196 13.03 29.98 -12.79
C GLU A 196 14.20 29.00 -12.92
N ASN A 197 14.24 28.25 -14.03
CA ASN A 197 15.29 27.30 -14.38
C ASN A 197 15.47 26.12 -13.39
N SER A 198 14.49 25.83 -12.53
CA SER A 198 14.62 24.75 -11.55
C SER A 198 14.29 23.37 -12.13
N CYS A 199 13.31 23.29 -13.01
CA CYS A 199 12.86 22.02 -13.58
C CYS A 199 12.06 22.21 -14.87
N SER A 200 11.90 21.12 -15.59
CA SER A 200 10.95 20.98 -16.68
C SER A 200 9.67 20.31 -16.18
N ALA A 201 8.57 20.49 -16.90
CA ALA A 201 7.30 19.90 -16.57
C ALA A 201 6.62 19.32 -17.81
N SER A 202 5.87 18.24 -17.62
CA SER A 202 4.90 17.74 -18.61
C SER A 202 3.62 17.33 -17.92
N VAL A 203 2.48 17.63 -18.53
CA VAL A 203 1.17 17.23 -18.05
C VAL A 203 0.75 15.97 -18.79
N LEU A 204 0.48 14.90 -18.03
CA LEU A 204 0.11 13.61 -18.62
C LEU A 204 -1.34 13.62 -19.10
N PRO A 205 -1.65 13.03 -20.27
CA PRO A 205 -3.00 12.97 -20.82
C PRO A 205 -3.86 11.87 -20.15
N VAL A 206 -3.74 11.74 -18.87
CA VAL A 206 -4.50 10.81 -18.01
C VAL A 206 -4.99 11.55 -16.78
N ARG A 207 -5.97 11.00 -16.07
CA ARG A 207 -6.40 11.57 -14.79
C ARG A 207 -5.90 10.73 -13.64
N SER A 208 -5.57 11.38 -12.54
CA SER A 208 -5.19 10.72 -11.29
C SER A 208 -5.90 11.36 -10.11
N VAL A 209 -6.04 10.58 -9.03
CA VAL A 209 -6.63 11.08 -7.79
C VAL A 209 -5.62 11.98 -7.08
N GLY A 210 -6.03 13.18 -6.75
CA GLY A 210 -5.36 14.10 -5.84
C GLY A 210 -6.21 14.34 -4.60
N VAL A 211 -5.61 14.91 -3.56
CA VAL A 211 -6.31 15.36 -2.36
C VAL A 211 -5.99 16.82 -2.16
N GLN A 212 -7.03 17.66 -2.05
CA GLN A 212 -6.91 19.08 -1.77
C GLN A 212 -7.80 19.42 -0.57
N GLY A 213 -7.17 19.65 0.59
CA GLY A 213 -7.90 19.72 1.85
C GLY A 213 -8.63 18.39 2.11
N ASP A 214 -9.93 18.46 2.42
CA ASP A 214 -10.76 17.29 2.70
C ASP A 214 -11.47 16.72 1.47
N GLN A 215 -11.13 17.20 0.26
CA GLN A 215 -11.78 16.81 -0.98
C GLN A 215 -10.84 16.05 -1.91
N ARG A 216 -11.39 15.02 -2.56
CA ARG A 216 -10.69 14.33 -3.66
C ARG A 216 -10.85 15.12 -4.94
N THR A 217 -9.74 15.24 -5.66
CA THR A 217 -9.73 15.77 -7.02
C THR A 217 -9.36 14.67 -8.00
N TYR A 218 -9.82 14.81 -9.24
CA TYR A 218 -9.50 13.88 -10.32
C TYR A 218 -9.03 14.68 -11.53
N THR A 219 -7.75 14.98 -11.55
CA THR A 219 -7.13 15.91 -12.51
C THR A 219 -5.91 15.29 -13.19
N PRO A 220 -5.46 15.84 -14.33
CA PRO A 220 -4.21 15.42 -14.95
C PRO A 220 -3.01 15.65 -14.04
N PRO A 221 -2.17 14.64 -13.80
CA PRO A 221 -0.93 14.80 -13.06
C PRO A 221 0.14 15.48 -13.91
N ALA A 222 0.98 16.29 -13.27
CA ALA A 222 2.18 16.86 -13.87
C ALA A 222 3.42 16.09 -13.39
N VAL A 223 4.30 15.74 -14.32
CA VAL A 223 5.62 15.21 -14.04
C VAL A 223 6.60 16.36 -14.05
N LEU A 224 7.42 16.48 -13.02
CA LEU A 224 8.49 17.47 -12.89
C LEU A 224 9.83 16.76 -12.88
N TRP A 225 10.80 17.28 -13.62
CA TRP A 225 12.17 16.78 -13.61
C TRP A 225 13.17 17.90 -13.71
N GLU A 226 14.31 17.76 -13.06
CA GLU A 226 15.40 18.72 -13.13
C GLU A 226 16.05 18.72 -14.53
N THR A 227 16.40 19.90 -15.05
CA THR A 227 17.05 20.08 -16.34
C THR A 227 18.47 20.60 -16.14
N PRO A 228 19.48 20.14 -16.88
CA PRO A 228 19.56 18.94 -17.69
C PRO A 228 20.08 17.79 -16.83
N LYS A 229 19.42 16.68 -16.74
CA LYS A 229 19.98 15.49 -16.07
C LYS A 229 19.84 14.28 -16.96
N ASP A 230 20.93 13.54 -17.04
CA ASP A 230 20.98 12.25 -17.68
C ASP A 230 19.90 11.36 -17.06
N TRP A 231 19.09 10.76 -17.88
CA TRP A 231 17.98 9.90 -17.50
C TRP A 231 18.42 8.54 -16.94
N ASN A 232 19.58 8.48 -16.27
CA ASN A 232 20.19 7.25 -15.75
C ASN A 232 19.43 6.61 -14.59
N TRP A 233 18.31 7.18 -14.15
CA TRP A 233 17.47 6.63 -13.09
C TRP A 233 16.27 5.81 -13.61
N LEU A 234 16.17 5.61 -14.94
CA LEU A 234 15.16 4.77 -15.58
C LEU A 234 15.69 3.38 -15.99
N GLU A 235 16.94 3.06 -15.65
CA GLU A 235 17.50 1.72 -15.82
C GLU A 235 17.24 0.82 -14.62
#